data_eada0927e1c8ec6652fa1abbf5040f12
#
_entry.id   eada0927e1c8ec6652fa1abbf5040f12
#
_cell.length_a   1.000
_cell.length_b   1.000
_cell.length_c   1.000
_cell.angle_alpha   90.00
_cell.angle_beta   90.00
_cell.angle_gamma   90.00
#
_symmetry.space_group_name_H-M   'P 1'
#
loop_
_entity.id
_entity.type
_entity.pdbx_description
1 polymer ?
#
loop_
_entity_poly.entity_id
_entity_poly.type
_entity_poly.pdbx_seq_one_letter_code
_entity_poly.pdbx_strand_id
1 'polypeptide(L)'
;AAWQVLAEVVQSQVRRPQYLGDMPHTWIGSEYARTIWGMLMHEGDGVLELLPGTPPAWVEGGGLAVSALPTAHGTLGLRARREGDVLTIELDPGLRPDVAVRAFWPGRVAPTTVTVDGAVVKGADARGIRLERPFRRLVARW
;
A
#
# COMPACT_ATOMS: atom_id res chain seq x y z
N ALA A 1 8.46 12.91 -1.06
CA ALA A 1 8.53 13.98 -2.05
C ALA A 1 7.31 14.00 -2.98
N ALA A 2 7.03 12.94 -3.76
CA ALA A 2 5.90 12.93 -4.71
C ALA A 2 4.52 13.07 -4.04
N TRP A 3 4.31 12.38 -2.92
CA TRP A 3 3.09 12.49 -2.12
C TRP A 3 2.81 13.92 -1.63
N GLN A 4 3.83 14.58 -1.12
CA GLN A 4 3.68 15.95 -0.60
C GLN A 4 3.28 16.91 -1.72
N VAL A 5 3.92 16.83 -2.88
CA VAL A 5 3.56 17.62 -4.06
C VAL A 5 2.13 17.36 -4.50
N LEU A 6 1.72 16.09 -4.58
CA LEU A 6 0.36 15.72 -4.94
C LEU A 6 -0.67 16.26 -3.93
N ALA A 7 -0.41 16.10 -2.64
CA ALA A 7 -1.29 16.58 -1.58
C ALA A 7 -1.44 18.12 -1.64
N GLU A 8 -0.36 18.86 -1.87
CA GLU A 8 -0.37 20.31 -2.01
C GLU A 8 -1.16 20.74 -3.24
N VAL A 9 -0.94 20.10 -4.39
CA VAL A 9 -1.69 20.39 -5.63
C VAL A 9 -3.18 20.17 -5.43
N VAL A 10 -3.58 19.01 -4.94
CA VAL A 10 -4.99 18.69 -4.72
C VAL A 10 -5.63 19.63 -3.70
N GLN A 11 -4.96 19.90 -2.57
CA GLN A 11 -5.48 20.84 -1.56
C GLN A 11 -5.60 22.26 -2.09
N SER A 12 -4.63 22.71 -2.90
CA SER A 12 -4.69 24.05 -3.50
C SER A 12 -5.87 24.19 -4.47
N GLN A 13 -6.15 23.15 -5.22
CA GLN A 13 -7.26 23.11 -6.17
C GLN A 13 -8.62 23.05 -5.47
N VAL A 14 -8.74 22.28 -4.40
CA VAL A 14 -9.97 22.21 -3.59
C VAL A 14 -10.26 23.55 -2.90
N ARG A 15 -9.22 24.29 -2.47
CA ARG A 15 -9.39 25.61 -1.80
C ARG A 15 -9.65 26.77 -2.76
N ARG A 16 -9.44 26.60 -4.06
CA ARG A 16 -9.60 27.63 -5.08
C ARG A 16 -10.47 27.16 -6.24
N PRO A 17 -11.75 26.85 -5.99
CA PRO A 17 -12.64 26.28 -6.99
C PRO A 17 -12.83 27.19 -8.23
N GLN A 18 -12.69 28.51 -8.07
CA GLN A 18 -12.82 29.46 -9.18
C GLN A 18 -11.74 29.33 -10.26
N TYR A 19 -10.63 28.65 -9.99
CA TYR A 19 -9.57 28.41 -10.98
C TYR A 19 -9.75 27.10 -11.74
N LEU A 20 -10.71 26.29 -11.37
CA LEU A 20 -10.92 24.96 -11.94
C LEU A 20 -11.99 24.93 -13.03
N GLY A 21 -12.50 26.09 -13.45
CA GLY A 21 -13.52 26.15 -14.48
C GLY A 21 -14.79 25.38 -14.07
N ASP A 22 -15.11 24.35 -14.81
CA ASP A 22 -16.33 23.56 -14.57
C ASP A 22 -16.17 22.63 -13.34
N MET A 23 -16.59 23.08 -12.20
CA MET A 23 -16.71 22.24 -11.00
C MET A 23 -18.13 21.66 -10.91
N PRO A 24 -18.28 20.41 -10.45
CA PRO A 24 -17.26 19.50 -9.94
C PRO A 24 -16.49 18.75 -11.04
N HIS A 25 -15.16 18.79 -11.00
CA HIS A 25 -14.33 18.01 -11.88
C HIS A 25 -14.22 16.56 -11.38
N THR A 26 -15.09 15.71 -11.85
CA THR A 26 -15.13 14.30 -11.45
C THR A 26 -13.85 13.54 -11.82
N TRP A 27 -13.20 13.91 -12.94
CA TRP A 27 -11.95 13.28 -13.35
C TRP A 27 -10.79 13.58 -12.39
N ILE A 28 -10.69 14.79 -11.83
CA ILE A 28 -9.68 15.12 -10.79
C ILE A 28 -9.89 14.25 -9.56
N GLY A 29 -11.13 14.07 -9.12
CA GLY A 29 -11.47 13.20 -7.99
C GLY A 29 -11.11 11.74 -8.26
N SER A 30 -11.36 11.24 -9.48
CA SER A 30 -11.01 9.87 -9.85
C SER A 30 -9.50 9.67 -9.93
N GLU A 31 -8.74 10.61 -10.49
CA GLU A 31 -7.28 10.52 -10.54
C GLU A 31 -6.65 10.59 -9.15
N TYR A 32 -7.21 11.39 -8.25
CA TYR A 32 -6.78 11.40 -6.85
C TYR A 32 -7.01 10.04 -6.17
N ALA A 33 -8.21 9.48 -6.32
CA ALA A 33 -8.52 8.16 -5.77
C ALA A 33 -7.60 7.07 -6.35
N ARG A 34 -7.39 7.07 -7.68
CA ARG A 34 -6.47 6.13 -8.34
C ARG A 34 -5.03 6.27 -7.85
N THR A 35 -4.59 7.49 -7.58
CA THR A 35 -3.24 7.73 -7.02
C THR A 35 -3.11 7.15 -5.63
N ILE A 36 -4.10 7.38 -4.75
CA ILE A 36 -4.12 6.78 -3.40
C ILE A 36 -4.11 5.25 -3.50
N TRP A 37 -4.92 4.68 -4.38
CA TRP A 37 -4.92 3.23 -4.61
C TRP A 37 -3.57 2.72 -5.08
N GLY A 38 -2.95 3.39 -6.05
CA GLY A 38 -1.61 3.03 -6.54
C GLY A 38 -0.50 3.14 -5.49
N MET A 39 -0.68 3.97 -4.44
CA MET A 39 0.23 3.99 -3.29
C MET A 39 0.03 2.81 -2.35
N LEU A 40 -1.21 2.34 -2.22
CA LEU A 40 -1.58 1.23 -1.32
C LEU A 40 -1.39 -0.12 -2.00
N MET A 41 -1.76 -0.22 -3.27
CA MET A 41 -1.64 -1.44 -4.04
C MET A 41 -1.52 -1.13 -5.54
N HIS A 42 -0.81 -1.99 -6.24
CA HIS A 42 -0.70 -1.94 -7.69
C HIS A 42 -0.77 -3.36 -8.26
N GLU A 43 -1.43 -3.50 -9.40
CA GLU A 43 -1.53 -4.76 -10.11
C GLU A 43 -0.70 -4.66 -11.39
N GLY A 44 0.31 -5.49 -11.51
CA GLY A 44 1.18 -5.52 -12.69
C GLY A 44 1.88 -6.86 -12.83
N ASP A 45 2.05 -7.31 -14.07
CA ASP A 45 2.81 -8.52 -14.42
C ASP A 45 2.41 -9.80 -13.65
N GLY A 46 1.11 -9.93 -13.31
CA GLY A 46 0.60 -11.07 -12.55
C GLY A 46 0.96 -11.06 -11.07
N VAL A 47 1.40 -9.93 -10.54
CA VAL A 47 1.77 -9.74 -9.14
C VAL A 47 0.90 -8.65 -8.52
N LEU A 48 0.37 -8.89 -7.34
CA LEU A 48 -0.27 -7.87 -6.52
C LEU A 48 0.79 -7.22 -5.62
N GLU A 49 1.11 -5.98 -5.89
CA GLU A 49 2.03 -5.17 -5.10
C GLU A 49 1.28 -4.49 -3.96
N LEU A 50 1.78 -4.62 -2.74
CA LEU A 50 1.24 -4.02 -1.52
C LEU A 50 2.18 -2.93 -1.01
N LEU A 51 1.64 -1.75 -0.74
CA LEU A 51 2.33 -0.58 -0.20
C LEU A 51 3.45 0.00 -1.11
N PRO A 52 3.37 -0.07 -2.46
CA PRO A 52 4.49 0.30 -3.34
C PRO A 52 4.86 1.79 -3.25
N GLY A 53 3.89 2.65 -2.94
CA GLY A 53 4.09 4.09 -2.81
C GLY A 53 3.67 4.67 -1.46
N THR A 54 3.40 3.81 -0.49
CA THR A 54 2.87 4.22 0.82
C THR A 54 3.88 5.05 1.61
N PRO A 55 3.52 6.29 2.01
CA PRO A 55 4.38 7.09 2.87
C PRO A 55 4.59 6.42 4.24
N PRO A 56 5.78 6.53 4.85
CA PRO A 56 6.06 5.96 6.17
C PRO A 56 5.05 6.39 7.25
N ALA A 57 4.64 7.65 7.23
CA ALA A 57 3.69 8.20 8.19
C ALA A 57 2.31 7.53 8.18
N TRP A 58 1.93 6.84 7.08
CA TRP A 58 0.65 6.15 7.01
C TRP A 58 0.63 4.83 7.77
N VAL A 59 1.78 4.21 7.96
CA VAL A 59 1.91 2.96 8.73
C VAL A 59 2.30 3.20 10.18
N GLU A 60 2.66 4.44 10.54
CA GLU A 60 3.02 4.85 11.90
C GLU A 60 1.77 5.23 12.71
N GLY A 61 1.92 5.36 14.04
CA GLY A 61 0.80 5.70 14.92
C GLY A 61 -0.31 4.65 14.89
N GLY A 62 -1.49 5.05 14.39
CA GLY A 62 -2.63 4.14 14.27
C GLY A 62 -2.51 3.10 13.15
N GLY A 63 -1.56 3.30 12.22
CA GLY A 63 -1.45 2.50 11.01
C GLY A 63 -2.49 2.83 9.96
N LEU A 64 -2.53 2.05 8.90
CA LEU A 64 -3.54 2.14 7.85
C LEU A 64 -4.38 0.87 7.79
N ALA A 65 -5.63 1.04 7.37
CA ALA A 65 -6.54 -0.07 7.10
C ALA A 65 -7.37 0.24 5.85
N VAL A 66 -7.48 -0.75 4.99
CA VAL A 66 -8.35 -0.72 3.80
C VAL A 66 -9.17 -2.00 3.82
N SER A 67 -10.47 -1.89 3.62
CA SER A 67 -11.35 -3.04 3.58
C SER A 67 -12.08 -3.12 2.24
N ALA A 68 -12.23 -4.34 1.74
CA ALA A 68 -13.02 -4.68 0.56
C ALA A 68 -12.61 -3.93 -0.73
N LEU A 69 -11.31 -3.65 -0.93
CA LEU A 69 -10.81 -3.05 -2.15
C LEU A 69 -10.88 -4.08 -3.30
N PRO A 70 -11.63 -3.81 -4.37
CA PRO A 70 -11.71 -4.73 -5.50
C PRO A 70 -10.39 -4.78 -6.28
N THR A 71 -9.96 -5.97 -6.65
CA THR A 71 -8.77 -6.23 -7.48
C THR A 71 -9.12 -7.24 -8.57
N ALA A 72 -8.30 -7.38 -9.59
CA ALA A 72 -8.41 -8.45 -10.59
C ALA A 72 -8.24 -9.86 -9.99
N HIS A 73 -7.69 -9.93 -8.78
CA HIS A 73 -7.36 -11.17 -8.08
C HIS A 73 -8.32 -11.47 -6.90
N GLY A 74 -9.40 -10.73 -6.77
CA GLY A 74 -10.36 -10.85 -5.68
C GLY A 74 -10.46 -9.58 -4.84
N THR A 75 -10.90 -9.71 -3.61
CA THR A 75 -11.09 -8.58 -2.70
C THR A 75 -9.91 -8.46 -1.74
N LEU A 76 -9.29 -7.28 -1.70
CA LEU A 76 -8.18 -6.98 -0.80
C LEU A 76 -8.70 -6.30 0.46
N GLY A 77 -8.50 -6.93 1.62
CA GLY A 77 -8.47 -6.27 2.92
C GLY A 77 -7.01 -6.21 3.40
N LEU A 78 -6.54 -5.02 3.73
CA LEU A 78 -5.15 -4.76 4.08
C LEU A 78 -5.09 -3.93 5.35
N ARG A 79 -4.30 -4.36 6.33
CA ARG A 79 -3.87 -3.55 7.47
C ARG A 79 -2.36 -3.50 7.51
N ALA A 80 -1.80 -2.34 7.77
CA ALA A 80 -0.36 -2.19 7.93
C ALA A 80 -0.07 -1.22 9.07
N ARG A 81 0.80 -1.62 10.00
CA ARG A 81 1.18 -0.81 11.16
C ARG A 81 2.64 -1.01 11.49
N ARG A 82 3.29 0.09 11.82
CA ARG A 82 4.67 0.10 12.32
C ARG A 82 4.71 0.52 13.78
N GLU A 83 5.38 -0.26 14.59
CA GLU A 83 5.70 0.04 15.98
C GLU A 83 7.22 -0.10 16.18
N GLY A 84 7.90 1.03 16.30
CA GLY A 84 9.36 1.06 16.35
C GLY A 84 9.99 0.45 15.10
N ASP A 85 10.76 -0.60 15.28
CA ASP A 85 11.45 -1.33 14.21
C ASP A 85 10.66 -2.57 13.71
N VAL A 86 9.37 -2.62 13.97
CA VAL A 86 8.50 -3.73 13.54
C VAL A 86 7.39 -3.21 12.65
N LEU A 87 7.34 -3.71 11.40
CA LEU A 87 6.20 -3.52 10.49
C LEU A 87 5.39 -4.81 10.47
N THR A 88 4.10 -4.71 10.76
CA THR A 88 3.13 -5.79 10.59
C THR A 88 2.21 -5.46 9.42
N ILE A 89 2.05 -6.40 8.50
CA ILE A 89 1.09 -6.33 7.38
C ILE A 89 0.15 -7.53 7.52
N GLU A 90 -1.16 -7.27 7.50
CA GLU A 90 -2.20 -8.30 7.59
C GLU A 90 -3.12 -8.22 6.39
N LEU A 91 -3.48 -9.37 5.84
CA LEU A 91 -4.43 -9.49 4.74
C LEU A 91 -5.68 -10.26 5.22
N ASP A 92 -6.84 -9.70 4.91
CA ASP A 92 -8.10 -10.42 5.08
C ASP A 92 -8.25 -11.50 3.99
N PRO A 93 -9.02 -12.56 4.23
CA PRO A 93 -9.38 -13.51 3.19
C PRO A 93 -10.18 -12.82 2.07
N GLY A 94 -9.87 -13.11 0.83
CA GLY A 94 -10.60 -12.54 -0.30
C GLY A 94 -9.82 -12.57 -1.61
N LEU A 95 -8.49 -12.70 -1.52
CA LEU A 95 -7.64 -12.88 -2.70
C LEU A 95 -7.62 -14.36 -3.14
N ARG A 96 -7.49 -14.58 -4.43
CA ARG A 96 -7.24 -15.92 -4.98
C ARG A 96 -5.93 -16.50 -4.45
N PRO A 97 -5.87 -17.79 -4.15
CA PRO A 97 -4.70 -18.41 -3.51
C PRO A 97 -3.47 -18.52 -4.43
N ASP A 98 -3.66 -18.36 -5.74
CA ASP A 98 -2.64 -18.52 -6.78
C ASP A 98 -1.99 -17.17 -7.20
N VAL A 99 -2.38 -16.05 -6.59
CA VAL A 99 -1.79 -14.76 -6.92
C VAL A 99 -0.47 -14.55 -6.17
N ALA A 100 0.58 -14.19 -6.91
CA ALA A 100 1.82 -13.74 -6.30
C ALA A 100 1.63 -12.36 -5.67
N VAL A 101 2.25 -12.14 -4.51
CA VAL A 101 2.16 -10.88 -3.77
C VAL A 101 3.55 -10.33 -3.52
N ARG A 102 3.76 -9.04 -3.74
CA ARG A 102 4.97 -8.34 -3.33
C ARG A 102 4.64 -7.29 -2.27
N ALA A 103 5.18 -7.44 -1.08
CA ALA A 103 5.05 -6.45 0.00
C ALA A 103 6.28 -5.53 0.01
N PHE A 104 6.05 -4.22 -0.01
CA PHE A 104 7.10 -3.20 0.04
C PHE A 104 7.30 -2.69 1.47
N TRP A 105 8.46 -2.05 1.72
CA TRP A 105 8.85 -1.49 3.02
C TRP A 105 8.69 0.03 3.04
N PRO A 106 7.58 0.62 3.53
CA PRO A 106 7.43 2.06 3.57
C PRO A 106 8.59 2.77 4.30
N GLY A 107 9.42 3.51 3.54
CA GLY A 107 10.50 4.33 4.07
C GLY A 107 11.68 3.58 4.71
N ARG A 108 11.80 2.27 4.50
CA ARG A 108 12.90 1.46 5.08
C ARG A 108 13.65 0.70 3.98
N VAL A 109 14.85 0.30 4.33
CA VAL A 109 15.68 -0.65 3.56
C VAL A 109 15.36 -2.09 3.99
N ALA A 110 16.12 -3.07 3.51
CA ALA A 110 15.93 -4.48 3.84
C ALA A 110 15.85 -4.73 5.36
N PRO A 111 14.84 -5.45 5.84
CA PRO A 111 14.74 -5.87 7.24
C PRO A 111 15.77 -6.94 7.56
N THR A 112 16.11 -7.10 8.85
CA THR A 112 16.97 -8.17 9.35
C THR A 112 16.26 -9.52 9.36
N THR A 113 14.94 -9.50 9.61
CA THR A 113 14.12 -10.72 9.66
C THR A 113 12.74 -10.47 9.12
N VAL A 114 12.23 -11.40 8.32
CA VAL A 114 10.83 -11.42 7.86
C VAL A 114 10.21 -12.75 8.25
N THR A 115 9.03 -12.70 8.85
CA THR A 115 8.18 -13.87 9.08
C THR A 115 6.87 -13.74 8.34
N VAL A 116 6.41 -14.82 7.75
CA VAL A 116 5.13 -14.93 7.06
C VAL A 116 4.35 -16.09 7.67
N ASP A 117 3.18 -15.79 8.20
CA ASP A 117 2.30 -16.77 8.89
C ASP A 117 3.03 -17.59 9.96
N GLY A 118 3.95 -16.90 10.68
CA GLY A 118 4.75 -17.49 11.75
C GLY A 118 6.06 -18.16 11.33
N ALA A 119 6.29 -18.37 10.04
CA ALA A 119 7.52 -18.97 9.52
C ALA A 119 8.52 -17.91 9.06
N VAL A 120 9.80 -18.07 9.38
CA VAL A 120 10.87 -17.21 8.87
C VAL A 120 11.05 -17.47 7.37
N VAL A 121 11.05 -16.39 6.59
CA VAL A 121 11.23 -16.45 5.14
C VAL A 121 12.49 -15.71 4.71
N LYS A 122 13.08 -16.16 3.59
CA LYS A 122 14.25 -15.53 2.96
C LYS A 122 13.84 -14.83 1.66
N GLY A 123 14.73 -14.00 1.11
CA GLY A 123 14.51 -13.33 -0.17
C GLY A 123 13.93 -11.93 -0.07
N ALA A 124 13.89 -11.36 1.14
CA ALA A 124 13.64 -9.92 1.30
C ALA A 124 14.82 -9.12 0.74
N ASP A 125 14.52 -8.10 -0.05
CA ASP A 125 15.50 -7.15 -0.59
C ASP A 125 15.28 -5.73 -0.01
N ALA A 126 16.03 -4.76 -0.51
CA ALA A 126 15.94 -3.36 -0.06
C ALA A 126 14.57 -2.72 -0.36
N ARG A 127 13.75 -3.28 -1.23
CA ARG A 127 12.45 -2.75 -1.61
C ARG A 127 11.28 -3.48 -0.97
N GLY A 128 11.41 -4.83 -0.81
CA GLY A 128 10.30 -5.64 -0.35
C GLY A 128 10.60 -7.13 -0.36
N ILE A 129 9.55 -7.91 -0.31
CA ILE A 129 9.61 -9.36 -0.46
C ILE A 129 8.51 -9.83 -1.43
N ARG A 130 8.88 -10.74 -2.35
CA ARG A 130 7.93 -11.41 -3.22
C ARG A 130 7.58 -12.78 -2.63
N LEU A 131 6.30 -13.08 -2.61
CA LEU A 131 5.71 -14.35 -2.17
C LEU A 131 4.85 -14.91 -3.29
N GLU A 132 4.88 -16.21 -3.50
CA GLU A 132 4.15 -16.86 -4.61
C GLU A 132 2.64 -17.05 -4.33
N ARG A 133 2.20 -16.65 -3.15
CA ARG A 133 0.79 -16.69 -2.73
C ARG A 133 0.49 -15.64 -1.66
N PRO A 134 -0.79 -15.26 -1.46
CA PRO A 134 -1.18 -14.39 -0.37
C PRO A 134 -0.87 -15.01 0.99
N PHE A 135 -0.68 -14.14 1.97
CA PHE A 135 -0.42 -14.48 3.37
C PHE A 135 -1.53 -13.92 4.26
N ARG A 136 -1.56 -14.35 5.52
CA ARG A 136 -2.43 -13.75 6.54
C ARG A 136 -1.72 -12.65 7.31
N ARG A 137 -0.48 -12.91 7.69
CA ARG A 137 0.31 -11.98 8.49
C ARG A 137 1.78 -12.03 8.09
N LEU A 138 2.33 -10.87 7.76
CA LEU A 138 3.75 -10.65 7.54
C LEU A 138 4.28 -9.73 8.63
N VAL A 139 5.43 -10.08 9.22
CA VAL A 139 6.13 -9.24 10.19
C VAL A 139 7.56 -9.05 9.73
N ALA A 140 7.97 -7.80 9.53
CA ALA A 140 9.33 -7.42 9.19
C ALA A 140 9.97 -6.68 10.38
N ARG A 141 11.24 -7.00 10.70
CA ARG A 141 12.01 -6.42 11.81
C ARG A 141 13.33 -5.87 11.29
N TRP A 142 13.73 -4.69 11.76
CA TRP A 142 14.98 -4.00 11.44
C TRP A 142 15.98 -4.03 12.57
#